data_cdfe023cfd73f0a9d48d3af3dd0af785
#
_entry.id   cdfe023cfd73f0a9d48d3af3dd0af785
#
_cell.length_a   1.000
_cell.length_b   1.000
_cell.length_c   1.000
_cell.angle_alpha   90.00
_cell.angle_beta   90.00
_cell.angle_gamma   90.00
#
_symmetry.space_group_name_H-M   'P 1'
#
loop_
_entity.id
_entity.type
_entity.pdbx_description
1 polymer ?
#
loop_
_entity_poly.entity_id
_entity_poly.type
_entity_poly.pdbx_seq_one_letter_code
_entity_poly.pdbx_strand_id
1 'polypeptide(L)'
;MKSYIYVHTVSLDKGENHGIAWQARKELHKAVRKVLATSAKILRNPFADPFSTVDIEDHECAVWLLLRKSKSDDKTTRLEAVREMSETHHWHDYQYRIIAQACDPKTLIGLARSEESDLRFFLLPPPLPSLKEDSSTEEELRQLLASLPQTELDECIQYFTSLALSESSQSLAAQKGGLWCFGGNGLPYAESFGEVPSATVEMFCLEAIVKHSEISTHCDKIEANGGLQLLQRLYRLHKDCPKVQRNIMRVIGNMALNEHLHSSIVRSGWVSIMAEAMKSPHIMESSHAARILANLDRETVQEKYQDGVYVLHPQYRTSQPIKADVLFIHGLMGAAFKTWRQQDSEQAVIEKPMEDEDRYTTCWPKTWLAKDCPALRIISVEYDTSLSDWRARCPMER
;
A
#
# COMPACT_ATOMS: atom_id res chain seq x y z
N MET A 1 21.68 -11.40 -27.73
CA MET A 1 20.55 -10.63 -28.25
C MET A 1 19.28 -11.31 -27.78
N LYS A 2 18.58 -10.78 -26.79
CA LYS A 2 17.29 -11.34 -26.32
C LYS A 2 16.19 -10.60 -27.07
N SER A 3 15.49 -11.33 -27.96
CA SER A 3 14.34 -10.80 -28.68
C SER A 3 13.11 -10.87 -27.79
N TYR A 4 12.48 -9.76 -27.49
CA TYR A 4 11.21 -9.68 -26.77
C TYR A 4 10.07 -9.58 -27.79
N ILE A 5 9.11 -10.49 -27.73
CA ILE A 5 7.88 -10.40 -28.51
C ILE A 5 6.83 -9.77 -27.60
N TYR A 6 6.43 -8.55 -27.90
CA TYR A 6 5.30 -7.88 -27.26
C TYR A 6 4.00 -8.31 -27.94
N VAL A 7 3.10 -8.95 -27.21
CA VAL A 7 1.73 -9.21 -27.67
C VAL A 7 0.83 -8.14 -27.10
N HIS A 8 0.43 -7.19 -27.93
CA HIS A 8 -0.63 -6.24 -27.59
C HIS A 8 -1.97 -6.97 -27.56
N THR A 9 -2.63 -7.02 -26.41
CA THR A 9 -4.03 -7.43 -26.31
C THR A 9 -4.92 -6.27 -26.72
N VAL A 10 -5.51 -6.34 -27.89
CA VAL A 10 -6.58 -5.45 -28.32
C VAL A 10 -7.85 -5.85 -27.58
N SER A 11 -8.44 -4.91 -26.81
CA SER A 11 -9.75 -5.07 -26.22
C SER A 11 -10.79 -5.13 -27.35
N LEU A 12 -11.38 -6.30 -27.58
CA LEU A 12 -12.48 -6.46 -28.52
C LEU A 12 -13.79 -6.25 -27.77
N ASP A 13 -14.55 -5.30 -28.27
CA ASP A 13 -15.88 -4.92 -27.81
C ASP A 13 -16.87 -6.10 -27.85
N LYS A 14 -17.85 -6.06 -26.96
CA LYS A 14 -18.89 -7.07 -26.77
C LYS A 14 -19.80 -7.14 -28.01
N GLY A 15 -19.63 -8.19 -28.79
CA GLY A 15 -20.54 -8.54 -29.88
C GLY A 15 -20.24 -9.95 -30.39
N GLU A 16 -21.12 -10.87 -30.14
CA GLU A 16 -21.41 -12.15 -30.78
C GLU A 16 -20.32 -12.77 -31.69
N ASN A 17 -19.22 -13.32 -31.13
CA ASN A 17 -18.42 -14.33 -31.83
C ASN A 17 -17.36 -14.99 -30.92
N HIS A 18 -17.78 -15.49 -29.76
CA HIS A 18 -16.86 -16.17 -28.83
C HIS A 18 -16.19 -17.44 -29.38
N GLY A 19 -16.80 -18.09 -30.40
CA GLY A 19 -16.25 -19.29 -31.00
C GLY A 19 -15.06 -19.02 -31.94
N ILE A 20 -15.15 -17.98 -32.74
CA ILE A 20 -14.14 -17.68 -33.79
C ILE A 20 -12.88 -17.05 -33.16
N ALA A 21 -13.03 -16.16 -32.20
CA ALA A 21 -11.91 -15.55 -31.49
C ALA A 21 -11.12 -16.59 -30.67
N TRP A 22 -11.80 -17.57 -30.09
CA TRP A 22 -11.17 -18.66 -29.37
C TRP A 22 -10.39 -19.60 -30.30
N GLN A 23 -10.99 -19.96 -31.47
CA GLN A 23 -10.30 -20.78 -32.47
C GLN A 23 -9.10 -20.05 -33.09
N ALA A 24 -9.23 -18.76 -33.41
CA ALA A 24 -8.14 -17.94 -33.92
C ALA A 24 -6.98 -17.82 -32.89
N ARG A 25 -7.29 -17.67 -31.61
CA ARG A 25 -6.29 -17.70 -30.53
C ARG A 25 -5.62 -19.06 -30.43
N LYS A 26 -6.38 -20.16 -30.52
CA LYS A 26 -5.86 -21.52 -30.47
C LYS A 26 -4.90 -21.78 -31.62
N GLU A 27 -5.24 -21.33 -32.83
CA GLU A 27 -4.37 -21.47 -33.99
C GLU A 27 -3.14 -20.55 -33.93
N LEU A 28 -3.27 -19.33 -33.42
CA LEU A 28 -2.13 -18.43 -33.18
C LEU A 28 -1.16 -19.03 -32.14
N HIS A 29 -1.69 -19.54 -31.03
CA HIS A 29 -0.84 -20.27 -30.05
C HIS A 29 -0.15 -21.48 -30.64
N LYS A 30 -0.84 -22.24 -31.50
CA LYS A 30 -0.27 -23.38 -32.18
C LYS A 30 0.84 -22.99 -33.16
N ALA A 31 0.67 -21.86 -33.86
CA ALA A 31 1.67 -21.29 -34.76
C ALA A 31 2.90 -20.78 -34.00
N VAL A 32 2.70 -20.05 -32.89
CA VAL A 32 3.79 -19.56 -32.02
C VAL A 32 4.54 -20.72 -31.40
N ARG A 33 3.86 -21.76 -30.92
CA ARG A 33 4.52 -23.00 -30.43
C ARG A 33 5.34 -23.68 -31.49
N LYS A 34 4.84 -23.75 -32.72
CA LYS A 34 5.57 -24.35 -33.84
C LYS A 34 6.86 -23.60 -34.16
N VAL A 35 6.80 -22.26 -34.10
CA VAL A 35 7.98 -21.39 -34.27
C VAL A 35 8.97 -21.57 -33.12
N LEU A 36 8.49 -21.57 -31.87
CA LEU A 36 9.33 -21.76 -30.68
C LEU A 36 9.96 -23.17 -30.64
N ALA A 37 9.20 -24.20 -30.98
CA ALA A 37 9.72 -25.58 -31.09
C ALA A 37 10.76 -25.73 -32.20
N THR A 38 10.59 -25.03 -33.32
CA THR A 38 11.58 -25.00 -34.41
C THR A 38 12.84 -24.27 -34.02
N SER A 39 12.69 -23.13 -33.31
CA SER A 39 13.82 -22.36 -32.77
C SER A 39 14.57 -23.11 -31.67
N ALA A 40 13.86 -23.86 -30.81
CA ALA A 40 14.46 -24.71 -29.79
C ALA A 40 15.20 -25.91 -30.39
N LYS A 41 14.75 -26.46 -31.55
CA LYS A 41 15.48 -27.49 -32.30
C LYS A 41 16.79 -26.95 -32.89
N ILE A 42 16.84 -25.70 -33.26
CA ILE A 42 18.03 -25.03 -33.81
C ILE A 42 19.05 -24.68 -32.70
N LEU A 43 18.56 -24.40 -31.46
CA LEU A 43 19.38 -24.04 -30.31
C LEU A 43 19.59 -25.20 -29.31
N ARG A 44 19.54 -26.42 -29.75
CA ARG A 44 19.67 -27.60 -28.89
C ARG A 44 20.99 -27.60 -28.13
N ASN A 45 20.90 -27.18 -26.87
CA ASN A 45 21.95 -27.33 -25.87
C ASN A 45 21.94 -28.83 -25.41
N PRO A 46 23.05 -29.57 -25.49
CA PRO A 46 23.10 -30.99 -25.12
C PRO A 46 22.89 -31.29 -23.64
N PHE A 47 22.69 -30.25 -22.80
CA PHE A 47 22.37 -30.33 -21.36
C PHE A 47 20.92 -29.97 -21.01
N ALA A 48 20.04 -29.83 -22.00
CA ALA A 48 18.62 -29.62 -21.69
C ALA A 48 18.01 -30.98 -21.28
N ASP A 49 17.56 -31.03 -20.04
CA ASP A 49 16.82 -32.10 -19.40
C ASP A 49 15.65 -32.57 -20.30
N PRO A 50 15.50 -33.87 -20.59
CA PRO A 50 14.42 -34.38 -21.43
C PRO A 50 13.03 -34.30 -20.76
N PHE A 51 12.91 -33.66 -19.61
CA PHE A 51 11.63 -33.52 -18.91
C PHE A 51 10.72 -32.50 -19.59
N SER A 52 9.70 -33.06 -20.24
CA SER A 52 8.35 -32.50 -20.25
C SER A 52 7.98 -31.44 -21.27
N THR A 53 7.77 -31.87 -22.49
CA THR A 53 6.85 -31.17 -23.39
C THR A 53 5.38 -31.40 -23.03
N VAL A 54 5.06 -32.37 -22.17
CA VAL A 54 3.70 -32.72 -21.74
C VAL A 54 3.25 -31.83 -20.58
N ASP A 55 4.11 -31.59 -19.58
CA ASP A 55 3.78 -30.81 -18.42
C ASP A 55 3.59 -29.31 -18.70
N ILE A 56 4.33 -28.76 -19.69
CA ILE A 56 4.20 -27.35 -20.06
C ILE A 56 2.83 -27.05 -20.68
N GLU A 57 2.24 -27.95 -21.44
CA GLU A 57 0.95 -27.75 -22.10
C GLU A 57 -0.20 -27.73 -21.11
N ASP A 58 -0.19 -28.61 -20.11
CA ASP A 58 -1.26 -28.66 -19.10
C ASP A 58 -1.19 -27.50 -18.10
N HIS A 59 0.01 -27.11 -17.69
CA HIS A 59 0.21 -25.99 -16.76
C HIS A 59 -0.10 -24.62 -17.40
N GLU A 60 0.22 -24.40 -18.68
CA GLU A 60 -0.18 -23.19 -19.38
C GLU A 60 -1.70 -23.09 -19.53
N CYS A 61 -2.37 -24.20 -19.79
CA CYS A 61 -3.83 -24.26 -19.82
C CYS A 61 -4.44 -23.89 -18.46
N ALA A 62 -3.88 -24.36 -17.36
CA ALA A 62 -4.36 -24.05 -16.02
C ALA A 62 -4.27 -22.56 -15.69
N VAL A 63 -3.12 -21.90 -15.98
CA VAL A 63 -2.93 -20.45 -15.79
C VAL A 63 -3.98 -19.64 -16.53
N TRP A 64 -4.18 -19.94 -17.82
CA TRP A 64 -5.17 -19.21 -18.63
C TRP A 64 -6.61 -19.48 -18.22
N LEU A 65 -6.89 -20.69 -17.73
CA LEU A 65 -8.21 -21.03 -17.20
C LEU A 65 -8.51 -20.21 -15.94
N LEU A 66 -7.55 -20.12 -15.02
CA LEU A 66 -7.68 -19.34 -13.79
C LEU A 66 -7.82 -17.84 -14.07
N LEU A 67 -7.01 -17.30 -14.98
CA LEU A 67 -7.15 -15.89 -15.41
C LEU A 67 -8.51 -15.60 -16.05
N ARG A 68 -9.09 -16.55 -16.78
CA ARG A 68 -10.42 -16.42 -17.34
C ARG A 68 -11.49 -16.49 -16.25
N LYS A 69 -11.37 -17.44 -15.31
CA LYS A 69 -12.27 -17.57 -14.16
C LYS A 69 -12.23 -16.32 -13.27
N SER A 70 -11.04 -15.73 -13.05
CA SER A 70 -10.90 -14.51 -12.24
C SER A 70 -11.56 -13.28 -12.84
N LYS A 71 -11.91 -13.31 -14.14
CA LYS A 71 -12.64 -12.27 -14.86
C LYS A 71 -14.10 -12.64 -15.13
N SER A 72 -14.61 -13.72 -14.54
CA SER A 72 -16.00 -14.14 -14.66
C SER A 72 -16.95 -13.08 -14.09
N ASP A 73 -18.18 -13.01 -14.63
CA ASP A 73 -19.24 -12.17 -14.06
C ASP A 73 -19.73 -12.72 -12.71
N ASP A 74 -19.59 -14.03 -12.48
CA ASP A 74 -19.93 -14.64 -11.20
C ASP A 74 -18.86 -14.37 -10.13
N LYS A 75 -19.29 -13.76 -9.02
CA LYS A 75 -18.43 -13.40 -7.89
C LYS A 75 -17.78 -14.63 -7.24
N THR A 76 -18.52 -15.71 -7.07
CA THR A 76 -18.02 -16.92 -6.40
C THR A 76 -16.89 -17.55 -7.22
N THR A 77 -17.08 -17.66 -8.52
CA THR A 77 -16.08 -18.16 -9.47
C THR A 77 -14.82 -17.28 -9.46
N ARG A 78 -14.95 -15.94 -9.38
CA ARG A 78 -13.78 -15.04 -9.27
C ARG A 78 -13.00 -15.27 -7.98
N LEU A 79 -13.70 -15.32 -6.85
CA LEU A 79 -13.07 -15.52 -5.53
C LEU A 79 -12.35 -16.86 -5.43
N GLU A 80 -12.98 -17.94 -5.95
CA GLU A 80 -12.36 -19.26 -6.01
C GLU A 80 -11.12 -19.27 -6.89
N ALA A 81 -11.16 -18.65 -8.06
CA ALA A 81 -10.00 -18.56 -8.95
C ALA A 81 -8.83 -17.81 -8.30
N VAL A 82 -9.10 -16.70 -7.59
CA VAL A 82 -8.06 -15.96 -6.87
C VAL A 82 -7.47 -16.80 -5.75
N ARG A 83 -8.29 -17.53 -5.00
CA ARG A 83 -7.83 -18.43 -3.96
C ARG A 83 -6.96 -19.55 -4.54
N GLU A 84 -7.41 -20.21 -5.60
CA GLU A 84 -6.66 -21.27 -6.28
C GLU A 84 -5.30 -20.76 -6.81
N MET A 85 -5.27 -19.53 -7.38
CA MET A 85 -4.01 -18.88 -7.77
C MET A 85 -3.06 -18.68 -6.59
N SER A 86 -3.57 -18.19 -5.46
CA SER A 86 -2.75 -17.87 -4.29
C SER A 86 -2.18 -19.12 -3.60
N GLU A 87 -2.91 -20.22 -3.61
CA GLU A 87 -2.54 -21.51 -3.01
C GLU A 87 -1.59 -22.33 -3.90
N THR A 88 -1.40 -21.93 -5.17
CA THR A 88 -0.56 -22.69 -6.11
C THR A 88 0.88 -22.20 -6.04
N HIS A 89 1.78 -23.01 -5.47
CA HIS A 89 3.19 -22.66 -5.24
C HIS A 89 4.17 -23.30 -6.24
N HIS A 90 3.67 -24.12 -7.18
CA HIS A 90 4.52 -24.91 -8.09
C HIS A 90 4.69 -24.30 -9.47
N TRP A 91 4.35 -23.04 -9.62
CA TRP A 91 4.47 -22.36 -10.91
C TRP A 91 5.90 -21.90 -11.18
N HIS A 92 6.28 -21.96 -12.45
CA HIS A 92 7.52 -21.36 -12.92
C HIS A 92 7.43 -19.83 -12.92
N ASP A 93 8.55 -19.14 -12.82
CA ASP A 93 8.60 -17.67 -12.77
C ASP A 93 7.89 -16.99 -13.96
N TYR A 94 7.92 -17.59 -15.14
CA TYR A 94 7.21 -17.05 -16.29
C TYR A 94 5.68 -17.10 -16.14
N GLN A 95 5.14 -18.09 -15.42
CA GLN A 95 3.71 -18.22 -15.17
C GLN A 95 3.23 -17.14 -14.18
N TYR A 96 3.97 -16.91 -13.10
CA TYR A 96 3.71 -15.77 -12.21
C TYR A 96 3.71 -14.44 -12.97
N ARG A 97 4.66 -14.26 -13.88
CA ARG A 97 4.76 -13.05 -14.71
C ARG A 97 3.60 -12.91 -15.68
N ILE A 98 3.12 -13.99 -16.28
CA ILE A 98 1.93 -14.00 -17.14
C ILE A 98 0.72 -13.54 -16.34
N ILE A 99 0.50 -14.08 -15.14
CA ILE A 99 -0.60 -13.69 -14.27
C ILE A 99 -0.47 -12.22 -13.88
N ALA A 100 0.68 -11.81 -13.39
CA ALA A 100 0.94 -10.43 -12.99
C ALA A 100 0.65 -9.40 -14.09
N GLN A 101 0.94 -9.75 -15.36
CA GLN A 101 0.67 -8.89 -16.52
C GLN A 101 -0.79 -8.93 -17.00
N ALA A 102 -1.49 -10.02 -16.77
CA ALA A 102 -2.81 -10.27 -17.31
C ALA A 102 -3.93 -10.06 -16.27
N CYS A 103 -3.62 -9.95 -14.98
CA CYS A 103 -4.58 -9.68 -13.93
C CYS A 103 -5.26 -8.32 -14.12
N ASP A 104 -6.55 -8.31 -13.85
CA ASP A 104 -7.29 -7.08 -13.63
C ASP A 104 -7.07 -6.55 -12.19
N PRO A 105 -7.45 -5.29 -11.92
CA PRO A 105 -7.29 -4.69 -10.59
C PRO A 105 -7.93 -5.50 -9.46
N LYS A 106 -9.10 -6.08 -9.66
CA LYS A 106 -9.82 -6.86 -8.64
C LYS A 106 -9.09 -8.14 -8.28
N THR A 107 -8.59 -8.84 -9.29
CA THR A 107 -7.77 -10.06 -9.11
C THR A 107 -6.47 -9.72 -8.40
N LEU A 108 -5.78 -8.64 -8.79
CA LEU A 108 -4.53 -8.21 -8.17
C LEU A 108 -4.71 -7.85 -6.69
N ILE A 109 -5.76 -7.08 -6.36
CA ILE A 109 -6.12 -6.76 -4.96
C ILE A 109 -6.45 -8.04 -4.18
N GLY A 110 -7.18 -8.96 -4.79
CA GLY A 110 -7.51 -10.25 -4.18
C GLY A 110 -6.29 -11.10 -3.85
N LEU A 111 -5.32 -11.17 -4.76
CA LEU A 111 -4.03 -11.83 -4.53
C LEU A 111 -3.26 -11.14 -3.40
N ALA A 112 -3.21 -9.81 -3.37
CA ALA A 112 -2.54 -9.06 -2.30
C ALA A 112 -3.21 -9.27 -0.92
N ARG A 113 -4.49 -9.64 -0.90
CA ARG A 113 -5.24 -9.97 0.30
C ARG A 113 -5.36 -11.48 0.56
N SER A 114 -4.58 -12.29 -0.11
CA SER A 114 -4.49 -13.74 0.14
C SER A 114 -3.19 -14.03 0.89
N GLU A 115 -3.30 -14.74 2.02
CA GLU A 115 -2.17 -15.01 2.93
C GLU A 115 -1.06 -15.81 2.25
N GLU A 116 -1.44 -16.82 1.46
CA GLU A 116 -0.53 -17.74 0.76
C GLU A 116 0.05 -17.15 -0.53
N SER A 117 -0.34 -15.93 -0.90
CA SER A 117 0.06 -15.34 -2.18
C SER A 117 1.57 -15.10 -2.26
N ASP A 118 2.17 -15.56 -3.36
CA ASP A 118 3.58 -15.34 -3.70
C ASP A 118 3.78 -13.91 -4.23
N LEU A 119 4.84 -13.24 -3.76
CA LEU A 119 5.15 -11.86 -4.20
C LEU A 119 5.50 -11.76 -5.69
N ARG A 120 5.85 -12.86 -6.34
CA ARG A 120 6.07 -12.91 -7.80
C ARG A 120 4.83 -12.63 -8.63
N PHE A 121 3.62 -12.65 -8.03
CA PHE A 121 2.39 -12.19 -8.69
C PHE A 121 2.36 -10.67 -8.91
N PHE A 122 3.24 -9.92 -8.28
CA PHE A 122 3.22 -8.46 -8.35
C PHE A 122 4.38 -7.95 -9.19
N LEU A 123 4.05 -7.17 -10.22
CA LEU A 123 5.07 -6.48 -11.01
C LEU A 123 5.69 -5.37 -10.16
N LEU A 124 6.96 -5.09 -10.44
CA LEU A 124 7.59 -3.91 -9.87
C LEU A 124 6.77 -2.67 -10.23
N PRO A 125 6.63 -1.72 -9.29
CA PRO A 125 5.97 -0.47 -9.59
C PRO A 125 6.58 0.23 -10.81
N PRO A 126 5.78 0.93 -11.62
CA PRO A 126 6.26 1.67 -12.78
C PRO A 126 7.47 2.56 -12.45
N PRO A 127 8.38 2.80 -13.39
CA PRO A 127 9.45 3.76 -13.20
C PRO A 127 8.86 5.14 -12.90
N LEU A 128 9.40 5.78 -11.86
CA LEU A 128 8.95 7.11 -11.47
C LEU A 128 9.46 8.15 -12.48
N PRO A 129 8.65 9.19 -12.77
CA PRO A 129 9.13 10.32 -13.57
C PRO A 129 10.39 10.91 -12.94
N SER A 130 11.31 11.43 -13.75
CA SER A 130 12.44 12.23 -13.23
C SER A 130 11.91 13.46 -12.50
N LEU A 131 12.61 13.88 -11.45
CA LEU A 131 12.39 15.19 -10.87
C LEU A 131 12.68 16.26 -11.93
N LYS A 132 12.02 17.40 -11.83
CA LYS A 132 12.37 18.58 -12.63
C LYS A 132 13.84 18.95 -12.29
N GLU A 133 14.58 19.45 -13.29
CA GLU A 133 15.92 19.96 -13.06
C GLU A 133 15.85 21.01 -11.94
N ASP A 134 16.72 20.84 -10.93
CA ASP A 134 16.81 21.68 -9.71
C ASP A 134 15.66 21.57 -8.69
N SER A 135 14.74 20.59 -8.81
CA SER A 135 13.67 20.39 -7.83
C SER A 135 14.05 19.31 -6.80
N SER A 136 13.86 19.62 -5.52
CA SER A 136 13.97 18.64 -4.43
C SER A 136 12.63 17.97 -4.13
N THR A 137 12.63 16.85 -3.40
CA THR A 137 11.40 16.19 -2.92
C THR A 137 10.60 17.09 -1.98
N GLU A 138 11.29 17.89 -1.17
CA GLU A 138 10.70 18.91 -0.31
C GLU A 138 9.92 19.94 -1.12
N GLU A 139 10.54 20.46 -2.18
CA GLU A 139 9.92 21.46 -3.03
C GLU A 139 8.69 20.91 -3.77
N GLU A 140 8.78 19.67 -4.30
CA GLU A 140 7.62 19.00 -4.91
C GLU A 140 6.46 18.77 -3.92
N LEU A 141 6.78 18.43 -2.65
CA LEU A 141 5.76 18.32 -1.59
C LEU A 141 5.11 19.66 -1.29
N ARG A 142 5.89 20.75 -1.19
CA ARG A 142 5.36 22.10 -0.97
C ARG A 142 4.49 22.55 -2.15
N GLN A 143 4.89 22.27 -3.38
CA GLN A 143 4.11 22.58 -4.59
C GLN A 143 2.80 21.78 -4.61
N LEU A 144 2.85 20.49 -4.27
CA LEU A 144 1.65 19.68 -4.16
C LEU A 144 0.71 20.26 -3.12
N LEU A 145 1.19 20.55 -1.90
CA LEU A 145 0.40 21.09 -0.82
C LEU A 145 -0.20 22.47 -1.16
N ALA A 146 0.58 23.34 -1.79
CA ALA A 146 0.11 24.65 -2.25
C ALA A 146 -0.96 24.57 -3.35
N SER A 147 -0.98 23.48 -4.12
CA SER A 147 -1.98 23.24 -5.17
C SER A 147 -3.35 22.76 -4.63
N LEU A 148 -3.41 22.36 -3.35
CA LEU A 148 -4.65 21.90 -2.74
C LEU A 148 -5.55 23.07 -2.37
N PRO A 149 -6.90 22.88 -2.34
CA PRO A 149 -7.82 23.93 -1.94
C PRO A 149 -7.52 24.42 -0.53
N GLN A 150 -7.50 25.74 -0.36
CA GLN A 150 -7.22 26.41 0.92
C GLN A 150 -8.47 27.05 1.54
N THR A 151 -9.61 26.92 0.88
CA THR A 151 -10.90 27.46 1.34
C THR A 151 -11.70 26.40 2.08
N GLU A 152 -12.50 26.82 3.07
CA GLU A 152 -13.41 25.95 3.83
C GLU A 152 -12.71 24.80 4.59
N LEU A 153 -11.44 25.00 4.93
CA LEU A 153 -10.69 24.05 5.75
C LEU A 153 -11.03 24.23 7.22
N ASP A 154 -11.06 23.13 7.98
CA ASP A 154 -11.08 23.24 9.43
C ASP A 154 -9.77 23.87 9.96
N GLU A 155 -9.81 24.40 11.17
CA GLU A 155 -8.67 25.09 11.77
C GLU A 155 -7.43 24.20 11.91
N CYS A 156 -7.63 22.88 12.07
CA CYS A 156 -6.55 21.93 12.18
C CYS A 156 -5.79 21.77 10.85
N ILE A 157 -6.53 21.62 9.74
CA ILE A 157 -5.94 21.54 8.40
C ILE A 157 -5.23 22.85 8.05
N GLN A 158 -5.86 24.01 8.32
CA GLN A 158 -5.25 25.33 8.11
C GLN A 158 -3.94 25.47 8.88
N TYR A 159 -3.94 25.07 10.15
CA TYR A 159 -2.74 25.12 11.00
C TYR A 159 -1.58 24.31 10.41
N PHE A 160 -1.78 23.01 10.09
CA PHE A 160 -0.73 22.18 9.53
C PHE A 160 -0.26 22.68 8.15
N THR A 161 -1.19 23.14 7.31
CA THR A 161 -0.87 23.70 5.99
C THR A 161 -0.03 24.96 6.10
N SER A 162 -0.41 25.90 6.97
CA SER A 162 0.35 27.14 7.18
C SER A 162 1.73 26.87 7.75
N LEU A 163 1.85 25.89 8.65
CA LEU A 163 3.13 25.46 9.21
C LEU A 163 4.05 24.89 8.12
N ALA A 164 3.52 24.05 7.25
CA ALA A 164 4.28 23.41 6.17
C ALA A 164 4.67 24.37 5.05
N LEU A 165 3.85 25.38 4.76
CA LEU A 165 4.08 26.37 3.69
C LEU A 165 4.84 27.61 4.16
N SER A 166 5.11 27.79 5.47
CA SER A 166 5.85 28.94 5.94
C SER A 166 7.23 29.00 5.29
N GLU A 167 7.52 30.16 4.66
CA GLU A 167 8.66 30.32 3.73
C GLU A 167 10.03 30.26 4.40
N SER A 168 10.13 30.48 5.69
CA SER A 168 11.42 30.43 6.37
C SER A 168 11.51 29.25 7.34
N SER A 169 12.54 28.45 7.18
CA SER A 169 12.96 27.46 8.16
C SER A 169 13.09 28.05 9.58
N GLN A 170 13.42 29.33 9.70
CA GLN A 170 13.47 30.07 10.96
C GLN A 170 12.09 30.29 11.58
N SER A 171 11.03 30.53 10.79
CA SER A 171 9.68 30.71 11.33
C SER A 171 9.10 29.39 11.82
N LEU A 172 9.39 28.28 11.18
CA LEU A 172 9.05 26.92 11.61
C LEU A 172 9.75 26.55 12.93
N ALA A 173 11.04 26.84 13.03
CA ALA A 173 11.81 26.63 14.26
C ALA A 173 11.32 27.52 15.41
N ALA A 174 10.98 28.80 15.14
CA ALA A 174 10.46 29.73 16.13
C ALA A 174 9.05 29.33 16.62
N GLN A 175 8.18 28.84 15.74
CA GLN A 175 6.86 28.35 16.12
C GLN A 175 6.93 27.06 16.96
N LYS A 176 7.81 26.11 16.63
CA LYS A 176 8.07 24.92 17.46
C LYS A 176 8.80 25.27 18.76
N GLY A 177 9.79 26.14 18.71
CA GLY A 177 10.53 26.60 19.90
C GLY A 177 9.64 27.34 20.88
N GLY A 178 8.68 28.14 20.41
CA GLY A 178 7.68 28.79 21.25
C GLY A 178 6.74 27.83 21.99
N LEU A 179 6.52 26.64 21.47
CA LEU A 179 5.73 25.58 22.13
C LEU A 179 6.52 24.77 23.17
N TRP A 180 7.85 24.69 23.04
CA TRP A 180 8.71 23.89 23.92
C TRP A 180 9.35 24.69 25.06
N CYS A 181 9.35 26.03 24.98
CA CYS A 181 9.98 26.92 25.96
C CYS A 181 9.13 27.21 27.20
N PHE A 182 8.11 26.43 27.54
CA PHE A 182 7.34 26.61 28.77
C PHE A 182 7.99 25.98 30.01
N GLY A 183 9.29 25.79 30.00
CA GLY A 183 10.02 25.18 31.11
C GLY A 183 11.32 25.86 31.49
N GLY A 184 11.42 27.18 31.47
CA GLY A 184 12.60 27.84 32.05
C GLY A 184 13.12 29.06 31.28
N ASN A 185 13.07 30.18 31.97
CA ASN A 185 13.90 31.36 31.79
C ASN A 185 14.09 31.92 30.37
N GLY A 186 13.06 32.31 29.69
CA GLY A 186 13.00 33.46 28.80
C GLY A 186 14.16 33.78 27.84
N LEU A 187 15.04 32.84 27.54
CA LEU A 187 16.14 33.06 26.57
C LEU A 187 15.67 32.70 25.16
N PRO A 188 15.88 33.56 24.18
CA PRO A 188 15.54 33.28 22.78
C PRO A 188 16.51 32.21 22.25
N TYR A 189 16.09 30.95 22.29
CA TYR A 189 16.79 29.84 21.65
C TYR A 189 16.76 29.92 20.10
N ALA A 190 16.14 30.98 19.57
CA ALA A 190 15.91 31.19 18.14
C ALA A 190 17.17 31.55 17.33
N GLU A 191 18.28 31.93 17.97
CA GLU A 191 19.47 32.39 17.25
C GLU A 191 20.48 31.30 16.92
N SER A 192 20.30 30.06 17.41
CA SER A 192 21.30 29.00 17.24
C SER A 192 20.90 27.82 16.35
N PHE A 193 19.70 27.81 15.80
CA PHE A 193 19.28 26.74 14.88
C PHE A 193 19.59 27.19 13.45
N GLY A 194 20.57 26.55 12.83
CA GLY A 194 20.75 26.54 11.39
C GLY A 194 19.49 26.12 10.65
N GLU A 195 19.52 26.12 9.35
CA GLU A 195 18.39 25.69 8.49
C GLU A 195 17.73 24.41 9.03
N VAL A 196 16.39 24.41 9.08
CA VAL A 196 15.64 23.20 9.49
C VAL A 196 15.95 22.10 8.47
N PRO A 197 16.34 20.89 8.90
CA PRO A 197 16.65 19.82 7.98
C PRO A 197 15.48 19.54 7.03
N SER A 198 15.77 19.32 5.74
CA SER A 198 14.77 19.02 4.71
C SER A 198 13.82 17.89 5.11
N ALA A 199 14.31 16.84 5.75
CA ALA A 199 13.52 15.74 6.27
C ALA A 199 12.42 16.18 7.28
N THR A 200 12.69 17.24 8.06
CA THR A 200 11.70 17.80 9.00
C THR A 200 10.60 18.54 8.26
N VAL A 201 10.97 19.30 7.21
CA VAL A 201 10.00 20.01 6.38
C VAL A 201 9.14 19.04 5.59
N GLU A 202 9.74 18.00 5.02
CA GLU A 202 9.00 16.91 4.35
C GLU A 202 7.97 16.27 5.30
N MET A 203 8.33 16.06 6.57
CA MET A 203 7.41 15.52 7.57
C MET A 203 6.23 16.45 7.81
N PHE A 204 6.43 17.78 7.95
CA PHE A 204 5.33 18.74 8.10
C PHE A 204 4.41 18.77 6.88
N CYS A 205 5.00 18.74 5.68
CA CYS A 205 4.21 18.66 4.45
C CYS A 205 3.37 17.37 4.42
N LEU A 206 3.95 16.24 4.80
CA LEU A 206 3.23 14.96 4.86
C LEU A 206 2.12 14.97 5.91
N GLU A 207 2.33 15.54 7.09
CA GLU A 207 1.29 15.69 8.12
C GLU A 207 0.13 16.55 7.61
N ALA A 208 0.42 17.65 6.92
CA ALA A 208 -0.61 18.46 6.28
C ALA A 208 -1.35 17.69 5.17
N ILE A 209 -0.63 16.98 4.30
CA ILE A 209 -1.23 16.17 3.23
C ILE A 209 -2.10 15.03 3.80
N VAL A 210 -1.73 14.42 4.93
CA VAL A 210 -2.59 13.45 5.63
C VAL A 210 -3.94 14.09 5.96
N LYS A 211 -3.93 15.30 6.52
CA LYS A 211 -5.16 16.01 6.87
C LYS A 211 -5.98 16.38 5.63
N HIS A 212 -5.35 16.89 4.59
CA HIS A 212 -6.04 17.14 3.32
C HIS A 212 -6.63 15.86 2.71
N SER A 213 -5.98 14.71 2.85
CA SER A 213 -6.47 13.43 2.30
C SER A 213 -7.72 12.89 2.99
N GLU A 214 -8.13 13.43 4.13
CA GLU A 214 -9.40 13.12 4.78
C GLU A 214 -10.59 13.69 3.97
N ILE A 215 -10.34 14.64 3.07
CA ILE A 215 -11.34 15.29 2.21
C ILE A 215 -11.28 14.69 0.81
N SER A 216 -12.40 14.11 0.32
CA SER A 216 -12.46 13.38 -0.95
C SER A 216 -12.02 14.23 -2.15
N THR A 217 -12.50 15.48 -2.26
CA THR A 217 -12.16 16.38 -3.36
C THR A 217 -10.67 16.78 -3.38
N HIS A 218 -10.01 16.75 -2.22
CA HIS A 218 -8.57 16.98 -2.12
C HIS A 218 -7.78 15.75 -2.59
N CYS A 219 -8.29 14.54 -2.35
CA CYS A 219 -7.71 13.31 -2.89
C CYS A 219 -7.64 13.34 -4.43
N ASP A 220 -8.67 13.90 -5.09
CA ASP A 220 -8.69 14.07 -6.55
C ASP A 220 -7.58 15.02 -7.01
N LYS A 221 -7.35 16.10 -6.26
CA LYS A 221 -6.27 17.05 -6.55
C LYS A 221 -4.89 16.46 -6.28
N ILE A 222 -4.74 15.67 -5.21
CA ILE A 222 -3.49 14.95 -4.93
C ILE A 222 -3.16 14.00 -6.10
N GLU A 223 -4.14 13.24 -6.59
CA GLU A 223 -3.95 12.34 -7.73
C GLU A 223 -3.62 13.12 -9.01
N ALA A 224 -4.41 14.14 -9.35
CA ALA A 224 -4.24 14.93 -10.57
C ALA A 224 -2.89 15.66 -10.65
N ASN A 225 -2.30 16.02 -9.50
CA ASN A 225 -0.99 16.68 -9.42
C ASN A 225 0.18 15.69 -9.23
N GLY A 226 -0.01 14.40 -9.51
CA GLY A 226 1.06 13.40 -9.44
C GLY A 226 1.46 12.97 -8.03
N GLY A 227 0.60 13.21 -7.04
CA GLY A 227 0.87 12.89 -5.63
C GLY A 227 1.15 11.41 -5.40
N LEU A 228 0.50 10.49 -6.15
CA LEU A 228 0.76 9.05 -6.02
C LEU A 228 2.22 8.69 -6.34
N GLN A 229 2.81 9.30 -7.38
CA GLN A 229 4.18 9.07 -7.80
C GLN A 229 5.17 9.75 -6.83
N LEU A 230 4.87 10.96 -6.38
CA LEU A 230 5.68 11.68 -5.40
C LEU A 230 5.74 10.92 -4.06
N LEU A 231 4.60 10.48 -3.54
CA LEU A 231 4.54 9.67 -2.32
C LEU A 231 5.30 8.35 -2.46
N GLN A 232 5.25 7.71 -3.64
CA GLN A 232 6.01 6.50 -3.90
C GLN A 232 7.53 6.75 -3.90
N ARG A 233 7.96 7.90 -4.43
CA ARG A 233 9.37 8.33 -4.38
C ARG A 233 9.83 8.50 -2.94
N LEU A 234 9.06 9.22 -2.13
CA LEU A 234 9.36 9.40 -0.71
C LEU A 234 9.37 8.10 0.07
N TYR A 235 8.43 7.20 -0.21
CA TYR A 235 8.38 5.87 0.41
C TYR A 235 9.67 5.06 0.15
N ARG A 236 10.24 5.19 -1.05
CA ARG A 236 11.51 4.53 -1.40
C ARG A 236 12.73 5.23 -0.81
N LEU A 237 12.72 6.56 -0.74
CA LEU A 237 13.84 7.35 -0.19
C LEU A 237 13.96 7.18 1.33
N HIS A 238 12.83 7.12 2.04
CA HIS A 238 12.77 7.07 3.50
C HIS A 238 12.43 5.67 4.03
N LYS A 239 13.06 4.62 3.48
CA LYS A 239 12.83 3.24 3.91
C LYS A 239 13.08 3.02 5.41
N ASP A 240 14.07 3.73 5.97
CA ASP A 240 14.49 3.61 7.35
C ASP A 240 13.80 4.63 8.28
N CYS A 241 12.76 5.32 7.80
CA CYS A 241 12.00 6.27 8.59
C CYS A 241 10.51 5.85 8.73
N PRO A 242 10.16 5.09 9.79
CA PRO A 242 8.81 4.56 9.98
C PRO A 242 7.73 5.65 10.03
N LYS A 243 8.05 6.84 10.57
CA LYS A 243 7.11 7.97 10.65
C LYS A 243 6.71 8.49 9.27
N VAL A 244 7.68 8.64 8.37
CA VAL A 244 7.42 9.06 6.97
C VAL A 244 6.59 8.01 6.26
N GLN A 245 6.98 6.74 6.37
CA GLN A 245 6.26 5.63 5.74
C GLN A 245 4.82 5.53 6.24
N ARG A 246 4.60 5.64 7.56
CA ARG A 246 3.28 5.66 8.16
C ARG A 246 2.40 6.77 7.59
N ASN A 247 2.90 8.01 7.53
CA ASN A 247 2.13 9.13 7.00
C ASN A 247 1.79 8.94 5.51
N ILE A 248 2.71 8.41 4.71
CA ILE A 248 2.44 8.07 3.31
C ILE A 248 1.33 7.02 3.20
N MET A 249 1.41 5.95 3.99
CA MET A 249 0.40 4.89 4.00
C MET A 249 -0.97 5.41 4.48
N ARG A 250 -1.01 6.38 5.39
CA ARG A 250 -2.24 7.06 5.83
C ARG A 250 -2.88 7.80 4.66
N VAL A 251 -2.11 8.57 3.90
CA VAL A 251 -2.61 9.27 2.70
C VAL A 251 -3.18 8.30 1.68
N ILE A 252 -2.42 7.25 1.32
CA ILE A 252 -2.89 6.24 0.36
C ILE A 252 -4.15 5.53 0.86
N GLY A 253 -4.23 5.23 2.17
CA GLY A 253 -5.40 4.62 2.79
C GLY A 253 -6.66 5.51 2.75
N ASN A 254 -6.50 6.82 2.90
CA ASN A 254 -7.57 7.79 2.76
C ASN A 254 -8.00 7.94 1.29
N MET A 255 -7.05 8.00 0.35
CA MET A 255 -7.36 8.01 -1.08
C MET A 255 -8.11 6.73 -1.51
N ALA A 256 -7.78 5.57 -0.92
CA ALA A 256 -8.45 4.30 -1.20
C ALA A 256 -9.91 4.24 -0.72
N LEU A 257 -10.39 5.19 0.08
CA LEU A 257 -11.81 5.33 0.43
C LEU A 257 -12.66 5.78 -0.77
N ASN A 258 -12.02 6.38 -1.78
CA ASN A 258 -12.66 6.91 -2.98
C ASN A 258 -12.54 5.92 -4.13
N GLU A 259 -13.62 5.24 -4.46
CA GLU A 259 -13.62 4.12 -5.44
C GLU A 259 -13.13 4.53 -6.84
N HIS A 260 -13.39 5.76 -7.26
CA HIS A 260 -12.93 6.26 -8.56
C HIS A 260 -11.40 6.40 -8.65
N LEU A 261 -10.68 6.50 -7.52
CA LEU A 261 -9.21 6.55 -7.46
C LEU A 261 -8.56 5.15 -7.45
N HIS A 262 -9.33 4.07 -7.27
CA HIS A 262 -8.78 2.72 -7.18
C HIS A 262 -7.93 2.35 -8.40
N SER A 263 -8.40 2.68 -9.60
CA SER A 263 -7.66 2.40 -10.83
C SER A 263 -6.30 3.13 -10.89
N SER A 264 -6.24 4.36 -10.42
CA SER A 264 -4.99 5.15 -10.38
C SER A 264 -4.02 4.61 -9.33
N ILE A 265 -4.52 4.23 -8.15
CA ILE A 265 -3.72 3.61 -7.08
C ILE A 265 -3.11 2.27 -7.56
N VAL A 266 -3.92 1.42 -8.22
CA VAL A 266 -3.44 0.14 -8.75
C VAL A 266 -2.41 0.35 -9.86
N ARG A 267 -2.70 1.22 -10.84
CA ARG A 267 -1.80 1.51 -11.97
C ARG A 267 -0.47 2.12 -11.53
N SER A 268 -0.46 2.89 -10.46
CA SER A 268 0.77 3.44 -9.88
C SER A 268 1.64 2.37 -9.20
N GLY A 269 1.16 1.12 -9.04
CA GLY A 269 1.92 0.03 -8.42
C GLY A 269 1.85 -0.02 -6.90
N TRP A 270 0.94 0.73 -6.26
CA TRP A 270 0.79 0.72 -4.81
C TRP A 270 0.34 -0.64 -4.27
N VAL A 271 -0.42 -1.43 -5.05
CA VAL A 271 -0.83 -2.78 -4.61
C VAL A 271 0.38 -3.70 -4.44
N SER A 272 1.40 -3.61 -5.30
CA SER A 272 2.64 -4.38 -5.16
C SER A 272 3.40 -4.02 -3.87
N ILE A 273 3.51 -2.71 -3.58
CA ILE A 273 4.15 -2.21 -2.35
C ILE A 273 3.38 -2.68 -1.11
N MET A 274 2.05 -2.60 -1.15
CA MET A 274 1.21 -3.03 -0.03
C MET A 274 1.22 -4.55 0.17
N ALA A 275 1.31 -5.34 -0.91
CA ALA A 275 1.45 -6.79 -0.81
C ALA A 275 2.77 -7.19 -0.11
N GLU A 276 3.85 -6.49 -0.38
CA GLU A 276 5.13 -6.65 0.34
C GLU A 276 5.00 -6.22 1.81
N ALA A 277 4.41 -5.05 2.07
CA ALA A 277 4.20 -4.52 3.42
C ALA A 277 3.27 -5.41 4.28
N MET A 278 2.32 -6.13 3.68
CA MET A 278 1.49 -7.14 4.37
C MET A 278 2.32 -8.28 4.97
N LYS A 279 3.45 -8.62 4.37
CA LYS A 279 4.37 -9.67 4.86
C LYS A 279 5.35 -9.16 5.91
N SER A 280 5.35 -7.85 6.19
CA SER A 280 6.22 -7.27 7.22
C SER A 280 5.88 -7.84 8.60
N PRO A 281 6.87 -8.20 9.42
CA PRO A 281 6.66 -8.59 10.81
C PRO A 281 6.20 -7.41 11.67
N HIS A 282 6.41 -6.18 11.21
CA HIS A 282 6.08 -4.98 11.96
C HIS A 282 4.58 -4.69 11.91
N ILE A 283 3.92 -4.69 13.07
CA ILE A 283 2.47 -4.56 13.19
C ILE A 283 1.93 -3.28 12.55
N MET A 284 2.64 -2.16 12.67
CA MET A 284 2.26 -0.87 12.10
C MET A 284 2.17 -0.97 10.57
N GLU A 285 3.25 -1.45 9.95
CA GLU A 285 3.36 -1.54 8.49
C GLU A 285 2.30 -2.49 7.92
N SER A 286 2.22 -3.72 8.46
CA SER A 286 1.22 -4.70 7.99
C SER A 286 -0.22 -4.25 8.21
N SER A 287 -0.53 -3.51 9.30
CA SER A 287 -1.89 -3.04 9.55
C SER A 287 -2.30 -1.85 8.67
N HIS A 288 -1.39 -0.93 8.35
CA HIS A 288 -1.64 0.12 7.36
C HIS A 288 -1.84 -0.47 5.96
N ALA A 289 -1.00 -1.43 5.56
CA ALA A 289 -1.16 -2.13 4.28
C ALA A 289 -2.50 -2.87 4.21
N ALA A 290 -2.89 -3.57 5.29
CA ALA A 290 -4.17 -4.25 5.39
C ALA A 290 -5.35 -3.27 5.25
N ARG A 291 -5.28 -2.09 5.90
CA ARG A 291 -6.30 -1.03 5.77
C ARG A 291 -6.43 -0.56 4.32
N ILE A 292 -5.31 -0.26 3.65
CA ILE A 292 -5.30 0.20 2.26
C ILE A 292 -5.94 -0.86 1.34
N LEU A 293 -5.47 -2.10 1.44
CA LEU A 293 -5.97 -3.19 0.60
C LEU A 293 -7.42 -3.53 0.90
N ALA A 294 -7.88 -3.43 2.17
CA ALA A 294 -9.27 -3.61 2.52
C ALA A 294 -10.17 -2.52 1.91
N ASN A 295 -9.74 -1.25 1.93
CA ASN A 295 -10.47 -0.16 1.29
C ASN A 295 -10.54 -0.29 -0.23
N LEU A 296 -9.51 -0.87 -0.87
CA LEU A 296 -9.50 -1.17 -2.30
C LEU A 296 -10.37 -2.38 -2.67
N ASP A 297 -10.57 -3.34 -1.76
CA ASP A 297 -11.27 -4.60 -2.03
C ASP A 297 -12.79 -4.49 -1.88
N ARG A 298 -13.45 -3.99 -2.92
CA ARG A 298 -14.92 -3.90 -2.96
C ARG A 298 -15.63 -5.23 -3.23
N GLU A 299 -14.90 -6.31 -3.45
CA GLU A 299 -15.50 -7.63 -3.63
C GLU A 299 -15.85 -8.33 -2.32
N THR A 300 -14.99 -8.21 -1.31
CA THR A 300 -15.16 -8.91 -0.03
C THR A 300 -15.37 -7.98 1.16
N VAL A 301 -15.06 -6.70 1.03
CA VAL A 301 -15.18 -5.70 2.11
C VAL A 301 -16.25 -4.68 1.75
N GLN A 302 -17.27 -4.59 2.58
CA GLN A 302 -18.33 -3.58 2.45
C GLN A 302 -18.00 -2.31 3.22
N GLU A 303 -17.33 -2.46 4.33
CA GLU A 303 -16.95 -1.38 5.24
C GLU A 303 -15.84 -0.52 4.64
N LYS A 304 -15.78 0.74 5.08
CA LYS A 304 -14.72 1.69 4.79
C LYS A 304 -13.95 1.97 6.08
N TYR A 305 -12.67 1.67 6.07
CA TYR A 305 -11.81 1.88 7.23
C TYR A 305 -11.13 3.25 7.14
N GLN A 306 -11.64 4.20 7.91
CA GLN A 306 -11.09 5.54 8.04
C GLN A 306 -9.68 5.52 8.63
N ASP A 307 -8.98 6.66 8.55
CA ASP A 307 -7.70 6.79 9.25
C ASP A 307 -7.88 6.59 10.75
N GLY A 308 -6.92 5.92 11.38
CA GLY A 308 -7.02 5.52 12.78
C GLY A 308 -7.85 4.26 13.05
N VAL A 309 -8.46 3.62 12.04
CA VAL A 309 -9.20 2.37 12.21
C VAL A 309 -8.43 1.22 11.58
N TYR A 310 -7.92 0.30 12.39
CA TYR A 310 -7.06 -0.79 11.95
C TYR A 310 -7.70 -2.14 12.19
N VAL A 311 -7.89 -2.92 11.11
CA VAL A 311 -8.30 -4.32 11.21
C VAL A 311 -7.07 -5.16 11.53
N LEU A 312 -7.04 -5.72 12.74
CA LEU A 312 -5.97 -6.60 13.18
C LEU A 312 -6.22 -8.06 12.76
N HIS A 313 -7.51 -8.44 12.64
CA HIS A 313 -7.93 -9.74 12.16
C HIS A 313 -9.38 -9.69 11.59
N PRO A 314 -9.70 -10.37 10.49
CA PRO A 314 -8.75 -10.92 9.52
C PRO A 314 -8.16 -9.82 8.63
N GLN A 315 -6.85 -9.85 8.42
CA GLN A 315 -6.18 -8.93 7.49
C GLN A 315 -6.24 -9.43 6.05
N TYR A 316 -6.33 -10.74 5.88
CA TYR A 316 -6.48 -11.40 4.60
C TYR A 316 -7.95 -11.78 4.32
N ARG A 317 -8.26 -12.12 3.08
CA ARG A 317 -9.56 -12.70 2.73
C ARG A 317 -9.76 -14.02 3.47
N THR A 318 -10.94 -14.21 4.04
CA THR A 318 -11.30 -15.43 4.74
C THR A 318 -12.66 -15.96 4.25
N SER A 319 -12.79 -17.27 4.20
CA SER A 319 -14.08 -17.93 3.97
C SER A 319 -14.87 -18.15 5.26
N GLN A 320 -14.24 -17.92 6.42
CA GLN A 320 -14.92 -18.07 7.70
C GLN A 320 -15.88 -16.90 7.96
N PRO A 321 -17.14 -17.16 8.34
CA PRO A 321 -18.07 -16.10 8.66
C PRO A 321 -17.64 -15.41 9.97
N ILE A 322 -17.60 -14.08 9.94
CA ILE A 322 -17.36 -13.27 11.14
C ILE A 322 -18.61 -13.34 12.01
N LYS A 323 -18.45 -13.72 13.28
CA LYS A 323 -19.53 -13.86 14.26
C LYS A 323 -19.70 -12.64 15.16
N ALA A 324 -18.62 -11.91 15.41
CA ALA A 324 -18.64 -10.70 16.24
C ALA A 324 -17.47 -9.79 15.94
N ASP A 325 -17.66 -8.49 16.20
CA ASP A 325 -16.63 -7.48 16.19
C ASP A 325 -16.11 -7.22 17.60
N VAL A 326 -14.79 -7.14 17.76
CA VAL A 326 -14.13 -6.76 18.99
C VAL A 326 -13.33 -5.49 18.75
N LEU A 327 -13.70 -4.40 19.43
CA LEU A 327 -13.04 -3.12 19.33
C LEU A 327 -12.08 -2.90 20.49
N PHE A 328 -10.84 -2.59 20.17
CA PHE A 328 -9.81 -2.22 21.12
C PHE A 328 -9.66 -0.70 21.12
N ILE A 329 -10.08 -0.08 22.21
CA ILE A 329 -10.05 1.38 22.41
C ILE A 329 -9.06 1.65 23.54
N HIS A 330 -7.93 2.32 23.24
CA HIS A 330 -6.92 2.62 24.24
C HIS A 330 -7.34 3.80 25.14
N GLY A 331 -6.65 3.96 26.26
CA GLY A 331 -6.88 5.07 27.16
C GLY A 331 -5.93 6.26 26.91
N LEU A 332 -5.93 7.19 27.85
CA LEU A 332 -5.05 8.36 27.85
C LEU A 332 -3.58 7.92 27.73
N MET A 333 -2.80 8.58 26.86
CA MET A 333 -1.40 8.25 26.53
C MET A 333 -1.21 6.85 25.90
N GLY A 334 -2.29 6.21 25.50
CA GLY A 334 -2.27 4.95 24.77
C GLY A 334 -2.09 5.16 23.26
N ALA A 335 -2.03 4.05 22.52
CA ALA A 335 -1.99 4.01 21.05
C ALA A 335 -2.57 2.67 20.56
N ALA A 336 -3.01 2.63 19.30
CA ALA A 336 -3.69 1.48 18.72
C ALA A 336 -2.90 0.16 18.80
N PHE A 337 -1.58 0.22 18.81
CA PHE A 337 -0.73 -0.96 18.87
C PHE A 337 0.09 -1.01 20.15
N LYS A 338 0.65 0.12 20.58
CA LYS A 338 1.53 0.22 21.74
C LYS A 338 0.86 -0.23 23.06
N THR A 339 -0.43 0.11 23.23
CA THR A 339 -1.19 -0.31 24.44
C THR A 339 -1.34 -1.81 24.54
N TRP A 340 -1.47 -2.50 23.41
CA TRP A 340 -1.72 -3.94 23.31
C TRP A 340 -0.46 -4.73 22.95
N ARG A 341 0.70 -4.11 23.11
CA ARG A 341 1.98 -4.71 22.75
C ARG A 341 2.24 -6.01 23.48
N GLN A 342 2.91 -6.91 22.81
CA GLN A 342 3.47 -8.12 23.35
C GLN A 342 4.98 -7.89 23.50
N GLN A 343 5.57 -8.29 24.62
CA GLN A 343 7.00 -8.19 24.81
C GLN A 343 7.70 -9.07 23.77
N ASP A 344 8.58 -8.47 22.98
CA ASP A 344 9.40 -9.21 22.03
C ASP A 344 10.38 -10.09 22.81
N SER A 345 10.77 -11.24 22.25
CA SER A 345 11.75 -12.12 22.86
C SER A 345 13.08 -11.39 23.09
N GLU A 346 13.77 -11.66 24.17
CA GLU A 346 15.00 -10.98 24.62
C GLU A 346 16.13 -10.88 23.57
N GLN A 347 16.05 -11.64 22.48
CA GLN A 347 17.01 -11.62 21.37
C GLN A 347 16.97 -10.35 20.50
N ALA A 348 15.89 -9.57 20.54
CA ALA A 348 15.76 -8.32 19.78
C ALA A 348 16.42 -7.10 20.47
N VAL A 349 16.94 -7.25 21.69
CA VAL A 349 17.36 -6.13 22.56
C VAL A 349 18.82 -5.68 22.32
N ILE A 350 19.61 -6.39 21.50
CA ILE A 350 21.09 -6.24 21.55
C ILE A 350 21.66 -5.19 20.59
N GLU A 351 20.94 -4.69 19.59
CA GLU A 351 21.55 -3.77 18.61
C GLU A 351 20.73 -2.49 18.38
N LYS A 352 21.19 -1.38 18.96
CA LYS A 352 20.89 0.05 18.80
C LYS A 352 19.82 0.64 19.73
N PRO A 353 20.05 1.88 20.21
CA PRO A 353 19.03 2.67 20.89
C PRO A 353 17.99 3.16 19.84
N MET A 354 17.00 2.32 19.56
CA MET A 354 15.85 2.68 18.78
C MET A 354 14.83 3.42 19.64
N GLU A 355 14.07 4.36 19.06
CA GLU A 355 12.94 4.98 19.74
C GLU A 355 11.97 3.89 20.22
N ASP A 356 11.31 4.08 21.36
CA ASP A 356 10.45 3.07 22.01
C ASP A 356 9.34 2.48 21.09
N GLU A 357 8.93 3.19 20.05
CA GLU A 357 7.93 2.73 19.10
C GLU A 357 8.42 1.58 18.21
N ASP A 358 9.72 1.49 17.96
CA ASP A 358 10.30 0.49 17.06
C ASP A 358 10.61 -0.85 17.76
N ARG A 359 10.50 -0.90 19.11
CA ARG A 359 10.79 -2.11 19.90
C ARG A 359 9.67 -3.13 19.90
N TYR A 360 8.44 -2.73 19.54
CA TYR A 360 7.28 -3.59 19.66
C TYR A 360 6.69 -3.89 18.28
N THR A 361 7.11 -5.00 17.72
CA THR A 361 6.67 -5.44 16.38
C THR A 361 5.34 -6.16 16.39
N THR A 362 4.89 -6.65 17.56
CA THR A 362 3.70 -7.49 17.71
C THR A 362 2.74 -6.98 18.78
N CYS A 363 1.46 -7.34 18.63
CA CYS A 363 0.45 -7.08 19.65
C CYS A 363 -0.44 -8.31 19.87
N TRP A 364 -0.81 -8.61 21.13
CA TRP A 364 -1.52 -9.82 21.52
C TRP A 364 -2.93 -9.96 20.89
N PRO A 365 -3.70 -8.90 20.58
CA PRO A 365 -4.98 -9.07 19.90
C PRO A 365 -4.84 -9.72 18.52
N LYS A 366 -3.76 -9.38 17.79
CA LYS A 366 -3.47 -9.99 16.49
C LYS A 366 -2.87 -11.39 16.62
N THR A 367 -1.95 -11.59 17.57
CA THR A 367 -1.15 -12.82 17.64
C THR A 367 -1.85 -13.94 18.41
N TRP A 368 -2.52 -13.63 19.52
CA TRP A 368 -3.13 -14.64 20.39
C TRP A 368 -4.65 -14.72 20.16
N LEU A 369 -5.37 -13.61 20.38
CA LEU A 369 -6.83 -13.61 20.30
C LEU A 369 -7.33 -14.04 18.92
N ALA A 370 -6.69 -13.56 17.85
CA ALA A 370 -7.05 -13.95 16.50
C ALA A 370 -6.87 -15.45 16.25
N LYS A 371 -5.84 -16.05 16.84
CA LYS A 371 -5.57 -17.49 16.73
C LYS A 371 -6.59 -18.34 17.50
N ASP A 372 -6.92 -17.89 18.71
CA ASP A 372 -7.85 -18.62 19.57
C ASP A 372 -9.32 -18.46 19.14
N CYS A 373 -9.63 -17.31 18.52
CA CYS A 373 -10.98 -16.95 18.12
C CYS A 373 -11.03 -16.46 16.65
N PRO A 374 -10.77 -17.33 15.65
CA PRO A 374 -10.61 -16.92 14.26
C PRO A 374 -11.90 -16.39 13.60
N ALA A 375 -13.07 -16.60 14.23
CA ALA A 375 -14.35 -16.07 13.76
C ALA A 375 -14.66 -14.65 14.26
N LEU A 376 -13.74 -14.00 14.95
CA LEU A 376 -13.86 -12.59 15.36
C LEU A 376 -13.26 -11.67 14.31
N ARG A 377 -13.87 -10.47 14.14
CA ARG A 377 -13.19 -9.35 13.54
C ARG A 377 -12.62 -8.47 14.66
N ILE A 378 -11.31 -8.30 14.66
CA ILE A 378 -10.59 -7.56 15.69
C ILE A 378 -10.15 -6.23 15.12
N ILE A 379 -10.61 -5.14 15.72
CA ILE A 379 -10.36 -3.77 15.27
C ILE A 379 -9.69 -3.01 16.40
N SER A 380 -8.60 -2.30 16.11
CA SER A 380 -8.00 -1.34 17.02
C SER A 380 -8.18 0.08 16.51
N VAL A 381 -8.49 1.00 17.41
CA VAL A 381 -8.77 2.39 17.07
C VAL A 381 -7.66 3.28 17.61
N GLU A 382 -7.11 4.14 16.74
CA GLU A 382 -6.15 5.19 17.07
C GLU A 382 -6.87 6.53 17.15
N TYR A 383 -6.64 7.25 18.23
CA TYR A 383 -7.07 8.63 18.39
C TYR A 383 -6.09 9.36 19.29
N ASP A 384 -6.00 10.67 19.14
CA ASP A 384 -5.04 11.45 19.88
C ASP A 384 -5.47 11.60 21.33
N THR A 385 -4.59 11.16 22.24
CA THR A 385 -4.80 11.24 23.69
C THR A 385 -3.58 11.81 24.41
N SER A 386 -2.67 12.46 23.68
CA SER A 386 -1.48 13.06 24.26
C SER A 386 -1.85 14.25 25.15
N LEU A 387 -1.35 14.28 26.39
CA LEU A 387 -1.57 15.41 27.30
C LEU A 387 -0.91 16.69 26.80
N SER A 388 0.14 16.59 25.96
CA SER A 388 0.80 17.75 25.37
C SER A 388 -0.05 18.41 24.30
N ASP A 389 -0.90 17.65 23.61
CA ASP A 389 -1.72 18.14 22.51
C ASP A 389 -2.97 18.90 23.03
N TRP A 390 -3.38 18.66 24.27
CA TRP A 390 -4.41 19.49 24.95
C TRP A 390 -3.97 20.96 25.09
N ARG A 391 -2.69 21.24 24.98
CA ARG A 391 -2.12 22.59 24.95
C ARG A 391 -1.82 23.07 23.53
N ALA A 392 -1.93 22.21 22.54
CA ALA A 392 -1.80 22.61 21.15
C ALA A 392 -2.95 23.55 20.77
N ARG A 393 -2.62 24.56 19.97
CA ARG A 393 -3.60 25.59 19.54
C ARG A 393 -4.62 25.04 18.53
N CYS A 394 -4.53 23.79 18.16
CA CYS A 394 -5.51 23.12 17.31
C CYS A 394 -6.72 22.75 18.16
N PRO A 395 -7.91 23.26 17.89
CA PRO A 395 -9.11 22.92 18.63
C PRO A 395 -9.41 21.42 18.50
N MET A 396 -9.62 20.77 19.65
CA MET A 396 -10.02 19.36 19.71
C MET A 396 -11.55 19.22 19.61
N GLU A 397 -12.14 19.73 18.55
CA GLU A 397 -13.53 19.42 18.22
C GLU A 397 -13.55 18.21 17.26
N ARG A 398 -13.50 17.03 17.86
CA ARG A 398 -13.85 15.76 17.17
C ARG A 398 -14.55 14.82 18.13
#